data_dfb0e991c0165ccf50c106ea68b7258e
#
_entry.id   dfb0e991c0165ccf50c106ea68b7258e
#
_cell.length_a   1.000
_cell.length_b   1.000
_cell.length_c   1.000
_cell.angle_alpha   90.00
_cell.angle_beta   90.00
_cell.angle_gamma   90.00
#
_symmetry.space_group_name_H-M   'P 1'
#
loop_
_entity.id
_entity.type
_entity.pdbx_description
1 polymer ?
#
loop_
_entity_poly.entity_id
_entity_poly.type
_entity_poly.pdbx_seq_one_letter_code
_entity_poly.pdbx_strand_id
1 'polypeptide(L)'
;MRTCRACGNGVEDRFRYCPWCAAPQRRKLVEFFAPHPAVDADAQKALRVSRYFGDDETAPQVRFSIWSVDAAEAAVSLSPEEAERVAAFLAPPAPRRQLLDQLKDTLRL
;
A
#
# COMPACT_ATOMS: atom_id res chain seq x y z
N MET A 1 25.47 3.64 3.17
CA MET A 1 24.95 4.75 3.98
C MET A 1 24.06 5.62 3.13
N ARG A 2 22.92 6.03 3.66
CA ARG A 2 21.96 6.89 2.97
C ARG A 2 21.60 8.09 3.82
N THR A 3 21.01 9.10 3.19
CA THR A 3 20.58 10.30 3.88
C THR A 3 19.13 10.16 4.33
N CYS A 4 18.87 10.44 5.61
CA CYS A 4 17.49 10.45 6.12
C CYS A 4 16.71 11.60 5.49
N ARG A 5 15.51 11.30 4.97
CA ARG A 5 14.68 12.31 4.31
C ARG A 5 14.07 13.31 5.28
N ALA A 6 13.84 12.87 6.51
CA ALA A 6 13.19 13.72 7.51
C ALA A 6 14.16 14.72 8.13
N CYS A 7 15.38 14.30 8.47
CA CYS A 7 16.34 15.16 9.19
C CYS A 7 17.62 15.46 8.43
N GLY A 8 17.89 14.78 7.31
CA GLY A 8 19.08 15.02 6.50
C GLY A 8 20.36 14.38 6.99
N ASN A 9 20.35 13.70 8.12
CA ASN A 9 21.53 13.03 8.65
C ASN A 9 21.84 11.72 7.92
N GLY A 10 23.12 11.30 7.92
CA GLY A 10 23.51 10.01 7.37
C GLY A 10 23.01 8.86 8.23
N VAL A 11 22.45 7.83 7.59
CA VAL A 11 21.92 6.65 8.26
C VAL A 11 22.52 5.41 7.62
N GLU A 12 23.03 4.48 8.44
CA GLU A 12 23.50 3.20 7.95
C GLU A 12 22.35 2.36 7.42
N ASP A 13 22.61 1.58 6.38
CA ASP A 13 21.56 0.80 5.69
C ASP A 13 20.89 -0.25 6.58
N ARG A 14 21.55 -0.68 7.66
CA ARG A 14 21.00 -1.65 8.62
C ARG A 14 19.86 -1.09 9.47
N PHE A 15 19.77 0.23 9.61
CA PHE A 15 18.75 0.84 10.45
C PHE A 15 17.39 0.89 9.75
N ARG A 16 16.37 0.40 10.44
CA ARG A 16 14.98 0.52 9.99
C ARG A 16 14.40 1.88 10.29
N TYR A 17 14.96 2.56 11.29
CA TYR A 17 14.56 3.90 11.70
C TYR A 17 15.82 4.76 11.81
N CYS A 18 15.67 6.04 11.56
CA CYS A 18 16.76 6.99 11.73
C CYS A 18 17.13 7.09 13.21
N PRO A 19 18.40 6.90 13.60
CA PRO A 19 18.80 7.03 14.99
C PRO A 19 18.73 8.47 15.51
N TRP A 20 18.60 9.44 14.60
CA TRP A 20 18.60 10.87 14.97
C TRP A 20 17.19 11.43 15.13
N CYS A 21 16.24 11.05 14.28
CA CYS A 21 14.89 11.60 14.28
C CYS A 21 13.80 10.53 14.38
N ALA A 22 14.16 9.25 14.43
CA ALA A 22 13.24 8.10 14.48
C ALA A 22 12.34 7.91 13.25
N ALA A 23 12.59 8.64 12.16
CA ALA A 23 11.81 8.47 10.93
C ALA A 23 12.06 7.08 10.31
N PRO A 24 11.02 6.41 9.79
CA PRO A 24 11.20 5.12 9.13
C PRO A 24 12.12 5.24 7.92
N GLN A 25 13.00 4.25 7.74
CA GLN A 25 13.98 4.22 6.64
C GLN A 25 13.60 3.24 5.53
N ARG A 26 12.38 2.76 5.52
CA ARG A 26 11.90 1.84 4.49
C ARG A 26 11.74 2.56 3.16
N ARG A 27 12.26 1.93 2.08
CA ARG A 27 12.10 2.44 0.74
C ARG A 27 10.87 1.89 0.06
N LYS A 28 10.40 0.72 0.51
CA LYS A 28 9.20 0.08 -0.02
C LYS A 28 8.52 -0.78 1.03
N LEU A 29 7.22 -0.96 0.84
CA LEU A 29 6.43 -1.98 1.52
C LEU A 29 5.91 -2.93 0.45
N VAL A 30 5.95 -4.23 0.72
CA VAL A 30 5.47 -5.25 -0.19
C VAL A 30 4.51 -6.17 0.55
N GLU A 31 3.38 -6.48 -0.06
CA GLU A 31 2.41 -7.41 0.49
C GLU A 31 1.81 -8.26 -0.60
N PHE A 32 1.55 -9.52 -0.29
CA PHE A 32 0.91 -10.46 -1.20
C PHE A 32 -0.51 -10.74 -0.75
N PHE A 33 -1.41 -10.80 -1.71
CA PHE A 33 -2.82 -11.08 -1.47
C PHE A 33 -3.20 -12.35 -2.22
N ALA A 34 -3.87 -13.26 -1.51
CA ALA A 34 -4.29 -14.53 -2.07
C ALA A 34 -5.44 -14.37 -3.05
N PRO A 35 -5.58 -15.27 -4.04
CA PRO A 35 -6.72 -15.24 -4.94
C PRO A 35 -8.00 -15.62 -4.23
N HIS A 36 -9.13 -15.28 -4.82
CA HIS A 36 -10.44 -15.67 -4.29
C HIS A 36 -10.57 -17.20 -4.34
N PRO A 37 -10.91 -17.87 -3.24
CA PRO A 37 -10.93 -19.34 -3.20
C PRO A 37 -11.98 -19.99 -4.11
N ALA A 38 -13.02 -19.26 -4.50
CA ALA A 38 -14.04 -19.76 -5.40
C ALA A 38 -13.73 -19.56 -6.88
N VAL A 39 -12.63 -18.88 -7.21
CA VAL A 39 -12.23 -18.62 -8.61
C VAL A 39 -11.08 -19.57 -8.97
N ASP A 40 -11.42 -20.75 -9.49
CA ASP A 40 -10.44 -21.80 -9.78
C ASP A 40 -9.38 -21.38 -10.78
N ALA A 41 -9.74 -20.54 -11.74
CA ALA A 41 -8.81 -20.05 -12.75
C ALA A 41 -7.64 -19.27 -12.14
N ASP A 42 -7.79 -18.71 -10.95
CA ASP A 42 -6.77 -17.90 -10.28
C ASP A 42 -6.03 -18.64 -9.17
N ALA A 43 -6.29 -19.94 -9.01
CA ALA A 43 -5.78 -20.72 -7.86
C ALA A 43 -4.26 -20.69 -7.70
N GLN A 44 -3.51 -20.54 -8.79
CA GLN A 44 -2.04 -20.50 -8.77
C GLN A 44 -1.47 -19.08 -8.82
N LYS A 45 -2.32 -18.07 -8.68
CA LYS A 45 -1.93 -16.67 -8.79
C LYS A 45 -1.95 -15.98 -7.44
N ALA A 46 -1.20 -14.89 -7.35
CA ALA A 46 -1.23 -13.99 -6.20
C ALA A 46 -1.08 -12.56 -6.69
N LEU A 47 -1.70 -11.62 -5.98
CA LEU A 47 -1.50 -10.20 -6.23
C LEU A 47 -0.40 -9.70 -5.31
N ARG A 48 0.65 -9.15 -5.90
CA ARG A 48 1.70 -8.47 -5.14
C ARG A 48 1.51 -6.97 -5.28
N VAL A 49 1.43 -6.28 -4.16
CA VAL A 49 1.36 -4.82 -4.12
C VAL A 49 2.63 -4.29 -3.48
N SER A 50 3.33 -3.42 -4.20
CA SER A 50 4.58 -2.81 -3.74
C SER A 50 4.39 -1.30 -3.68
N ARG A 51 4.54 -0.72 -2.49
CA ARG A 51 4.50 0.74 -2.31
C ARG A 51 5.93 1.25 -2.26
N TYR A 52 6.31 2.05 -3.26
CA TYR A 52 7.61 2.71 -3.28
C TYR A 52 7.43 4.15 -2.82
N PHE A 53 8.15 4.50 -1.77
CA PHE A 53 8.03 5.85 -1.18
C PHE A 53 8.73 6.92 -2.00
N GLY A 54 9.49 6.48 -3.01
CA GLY A 54 10.24 7.38 -3.85
C GLY A 54 11.53 7.83 -3.21
N ASP A 55 12.37 8.48 -3.98
CA ASP A 55 13.60 9.14 -3.53
C ASP A 55 13.91 10.30 -4.49
N ASP A 56 15.12 10.88 -4.41
CA ASP A 56 15.49 12.02 -5.25
C ASP A 56 15.51 11.67 -6.75
N GLU A 57 15.69 10.38 -7.07
CA GLU A 57 15.79 9.92 -8.46
C GLU A 57 14.51 9.24 -8.94
N THR A 58 13.70 8.71 -8.03
CA THR A 58 12.52 7.91 -8.36
C THR A 58 11.28 8.48 -7.70
N ALA A 59 10.25 8.76 -8.51
CA ALA A 59 8.97 9.23 -8.01
C ALA A 59 8.27 8.15 -7.17
N PRO A 60 7.50 8.53 -6.14
CA PRO A 60 6.71 7.57 -5.39
C PRO A 60 5.66 6.92 -6.29
N GLN A 61 5.44 5.61 -6.08
CA GLN A 61 4.52 4.84 -6.90
C GLN A 61 4.01 3.62 -6.14
N VAL A 62 2.89 3.09 -6.58
CA VAL A 62 2.35 1.83 -6.10
C VAL A 62 2.29 0.87 -7.28
N ARG A 63 3.00 -0.26 -7.18
CA ARG A 63 3.06 -1.24 -8.26
C ARG A 63 2.19 -2.42 -7.92
N PHE A 64 1.33 -2.78 -8.83
CA PHE A 64 0.49 -3.97 -8.76
C PHE A 64 1.06 -5.00 -9.73
N SER A 65 1.26 -6.22 -9.27
CA SER A 65 1.75 -7.30 -10.13
C SER A 65 1.01 -8.59 -9.84
N ILE A 66 0.82 -9.39 -10.87
CA ILE A 66 0.18 -10.69 -10.78
C ILE A 66 1.27 -11.73 -10.90
N TRP A 67 1.40 -12.57 -9.88
CA TRP A 67 2.41 -13.61 -9.81
C TRP A 67 1.76 -14.97 -9.93
N SER A 68 2.35 -15.84 -10.73
CA SER A 68 2.01 -17.24 -10.77
C SER A 68 3.25 -18.07 -10.44
N VAL A 69 3.13 -18.92 -9.43
CA VAL A 69 4.20 -19.75 -8.87
C VAL A 69 5.42 -18.89 -8.48
N ASP A 70 6.34 -18.60 -9.41
CA ASP A 70 7.60 -17.91 -9.13
C ASP A 70 7.88 -16.73 -10.08
N ALA A 71 6.94 -16.40 -10.95
CA ALA A 71 7.16 -15.38 -11.97
C ALA A 71 5.99 -14.40 -12.04
N ALA A 72 6.33 -13.14 -12.29
CA ALA A 72 5.33 -12.11 -12.54
C ALA A 72 4.79 -12.23 -13.97
N GLU A 73 3.47 -12.34 -14.11
CA GLU A 73 2.82 -12.41 -15.42
C GLU A 73 2.51 -11.04 -16.00
N ALA A 74 2.17 -10.09 -15.14
CA ALA A 74 1.79 -8.75 -15.55
C ALA A 74 2.03 -7.77 -14.39
N ALA A 75 2.24 -6.52 -14.72
CA ALA A 75 2.42 -5.49 -13.72
C ALA A 75 2.04 -4.12 -14.26
N VAL A 76 1.60 -3.24 -13.37
CA VAL A 76 1.34 -1.84 -13.67
C VAL A 76 1.69 -1.00 -12.45
N SER A 77 2.30 0.15 -12.69
CA SER A 77 2.60 1.10 -11.62
C SER A 77 1.62 2.27 -11.69
N LEU A 78 1.03 2.60 -10.56
CA LEU A 78 0.12 3.72 -10.42
C LEU A 78 0.78 4.84 -9.64
N SER A 79 0.38 6.07 -9.92
CA SER A 79 0.75 7.21 -9.07
C SER A 79 0.10 7.05 -7.70
N PRO A 80 0.61 7.72 -6.64
CA PRO A 80 -0.05 7.71 -5.34
C PRO A 80 -1.51 8.15 -5.41
N GLU A 81 -1.82 9.12 -6.25
CA GLU A 81 -3.18 9.63 -6.43
C GLU A 81 -4.12 8.57 -7.03
N GLU A 82 -3.65 7.84 -8.04
CA GLU A 82 -4.43 6.76 -8.63
C GLU A 82 -4.58 5.58 -7.67
N ALA A 83 -3.55 5.28 -6.87
CA ALA A 83 -3.62 4.26 -5.84
C ALA A 83 -4.67 4.62 -4.78
N GLU A 84 -4.78 5.89 -4.39
CA GLU A 84 -5.82 6.36 -3.49
C GLU A 84 -7.21 6.17 -4.08
N ARG A 85 -7.37 6.39 -5.38
CA ARG A 85 -8.64 6.15 -6.08
C ARG A 85 -9.03 4.67 -6.03
N VAL A 86 -8.07 3.77 -6.22
CA VAL A 86 -8.31 2.34 -6.08
C VAL A 86 -8.75 2.01 -4.66
N ALA A 87 -8.05 2.52 -3.66
CA ALA A 87 -8.39 2.28 -2.26
C ALA A 87 -9.80 2.78 -1.93
N ALA A 88 -10.15 3.98 -2.39
CA ALA A 88 -11.47 4.56 -2.15
C ALA A 88 -12.57 3.75 -2.84
N PHE A 89 -12.31 3.22 -4.02
CA PHE A 89 -13.26 2.38 -4.75
C PHE A 89 -13.50 1.04 -4.05
N LEU A 90 -12.43 0.45 -3.48
CA LEU A 90 -12.50 -0.85 -2.80
C LEU A 90 -13.06 -0.74 -1.39
N ALA A 91 -12.89 0.41 -0.74
CA ALA A 91 -13.32 0.59 0.64
C ALA A 91 -14.85 0.64 0.72
N PRO A 92 -15.47 0.02 1.73
CA PRO A 92 -16.89 0.22 1.96
C PRO A 92 -17.18 1.68 2.31
N PRO A 93 -18.44 2.14 2.17
CA PRO A 93 -18.82 3.50 2.55
C PRO A 93 -18.30 3.85 3.95
N ALA A 94 -17.88 5.10 4.12
CA ALA A 94 -17.23 5.54 5.35
C ALA A 94 -18.04 5.13 6.59
N PRO A 95 -17.42 4.48 7.60
CA PRO A 95 -18.11 4.04 8.82
C PRO A 95 -18.90 5.16 9.51
N ARG A 96 -18.39 6.39 9.42
CA ARG A 96 -19.05 7.57 9.98
C ARG A 96 -20.45 7.79 9.43
N ARG A 97 -20.65 7.56 8.12
CA ARG A 97 -21.95 7.72 7.48
C ARG A 97 -22.91 6.63 7.93
N GLN A 98 -22.43 5.41 8.04
CA GLN A 98 -23.22 4.29 8.55
C GLN A 98 -23.64 4.50 10.00
N LEU A 99 -22.73 5.01 10.81
CA LEU A 99 -23.03 5.31 12.22
C LEU A 99 -24.09 6.39 12.35
N LEU A 100 -24.03 7.45 11.53
CA LEU A 100 -25.03 8.50 11.53
C LEU A 100 -26.39 8.00 11.10
N ASP A 101 -26.44 7.14 10.07
CA ASP A 101 -27.67 6.53 9.59
C ASP A 101 -28.27 5.60 10.65
N GLN A 102 -27.45 4.79 11.32
CA GLN A 102 -27.87 3.94 12.43
C GLN A 102 -28.42 4.75 13.60
N LEU A 103 -27.75 5.85 13.95
CA LEU A 103 -28.19 6.74 15.00
C LEU A 103 -29.55 7.38 14.67
N LYS A 104 -29.75 7.81 13.43
CA LYS A 104 -31.02 8.36 12.98
C LYS A 104 -32.12 7.33 13.09
N ASP A 105 -31.88 6.09 12.66
CA ASP A 105 -32.84 5.02 12.76
C ASP A 105 -33.21 4.69 14.21
N THR A 106 -32.19 4.63 15.09
CA THR A 106 -32.38 4.35 16.51
C THR A 106 -33.14 5.46 17.22
N LEU A 107 -32.86 6.72 16.88
CA LEU A 107 -33.49 7.88 17.49
C LEU A 107 -34.78 8.29 16.81
N ARG A 108 -35.12 7.72 15.66
CA ARG A 108 -36.30 8.04 14.84
C ARG A 108 -36.41 9.52 14.51
N LEU A 109 -35.28 10.10 14.20
CA LEU A 109 -35.20 11.50 13.81
C LEU A 109 -35.51 11.71 12.32
#